data_0a7de900ed5f12f2d4da5b9c847c6670
#
_entry.id   0a7de900ed5f12f2d4da5b9c847c6670
#
_cell.length_a   1.000
_cell.length_b   1.000
_cell.length_c   1.000
_cell.angle_alpha   90.00
_cell.angle_beta   90.00
_cell.angle_gamma   90.00
#
_symmetry.space_group_name_H-M   'P 1'
#
loop_
_entity.id
_entity.type
_entity.pdbx_description
1 polymer ?
#
loop_
_entity_poly.entity_id
_entity_poly.type
_entity_poly.pdbx_seq_one_letter_code
_entity_poly.pdbx_strand_id
1 'polypeptide(L)'
;MEFMGNRPFICCRRHALRLLLLAATAAVRPAAGWGQARPAPADATHRIQVDVPLLADDPVAVPLTVSVDHPMEPEHYVRSLEVTLATDPVPKKGTFLFTARSGRASVAYQMRSGQGGELTVVAECSRHGRFETKQTVRVAPGGCAVPAGTAARERGGSPSVRLDARVKPGEAVPVWASLKHTSHTGLVEKKGAFVREREPYFVERATVFLGDERVSEFLLTPAISPDPKLRFFVRTEAGQGLRVVFVNNRGERWEASQRLT
;
A
#
# COMPACT_ATOMS: atom_id res chain seq x y z
N MET A 1 -57.07 18.52 -66.59
CA MET A 1 -58.13 19.37 -66.00
C MET A 1 -57.45 20.12 -64.89
N GLU A 2 -56.83 21.30 -65.19
CA GLU A 2 -57.49 22.63 -65.15
C GLU A 2 -58.01 22.94 -63.75
N PHE A 3 -57.69 24.03 -63.09
CA PHE A 3 -57.48 25.46 -63.44
C PHE A 3 -56.75 26.09 -62.19
N MET A 4 -55.71 26.85 -62.35
CA MET A 4 -55.62 28.30 -62.53
C MET A 4 -56.28 29.20 -61.48
N GLY A 5 -55.46 30.10 -60.97
CA GLY A 5 -55.91 31.44 -60.55
C GLY A 5 -55.35 31.84 -59.20
N ASN A 6 -54.63 32.77 -59.00
CA ASN A 6 -54.33 34.14 -59.42
C ASN A 6 -53.71 34.85 -58.16
N ARG A 7 -52.67 35.66 -58.45
CA ARG A 7 -52.10 36.63 -57.49
C ARG A 7 -52.96 37.83 -57.29
N PRO A 8 -52.78 38.73 -56.33
CA PRO A 8 -51.77 39.75 -56.46
C PRO A 8 -51.08 40.26 -55.18
N PHE A 9 -49.93 40.86 -55.37
CA PHE A 9 -49.16 41.86 -54.67
C PHE A 9 -49.83 42.75 -53.62
N ILE A 10 -49.11 43.14 -52.52
CA ILE A 10 -48.83 44.52 -52.08
C ILE A 10 -47.86 44.44 -50.83
N CYS A 11 -46.65 44.86 -50.99
CA CYS A 11 -45.91 46.05 -50.55
C CYS A 11 -45.73 46.31 -49.02
N CYS A 12 -44.45 46.42 -48.69
CA CYS A 12 -43.80 47.29 -47.66
C CYS A 12 -44.16 47.19 -46.19
N ARG A 13 -43.16 46.76 -45.40
CA ARG A 13 -42.43 47.69 -44.50
C ARG A 13 -41.23 46.99 -43.80
N ARG A 14 -40.08 47.62 -43.92
CA ARG A 14 -38.83 47.38 -43.24
C ARG A 14 -39.03 47.58 -41.77
N HIS A 15 -38.73 46.54 -40.97
CA HIS A 15 -38.27 46.71 -39.58
C HIS A 15 -37.09 45.79 -39.35
N ALA A 16 -35.92 46.41 -39.31
CA ALA A 16 -34.67 45.78 -38.94
C ALA A 16 -34.68 45.49 -37.44
N LEU A 17 -34.86 44.23 -37.09
CA LEU A 17 -34.65 43.75 -35.70
C LEU A 17 -33.23 43.25 -35.61
N ARG A 18 -32.34 44.04 -34.99
CA ARG A 18 -30.99 43.63 -34.63
C ARG A 18 -31.10 42.61 -33.49
N LEU A 19 -30.94 41.35 -33.80
CA LEU A 19 -30.69 40.32 -32.80
C LEU A 19 -29.22 40.45 -32.34
N LEU A 20 -29.03 40.98 -31.15
CA LEU A 20 -27.78 40.87 -30.38
C LEU A 20 -27.64 39.40 -29.93
N LEU A 21 -26.81 38.62 -30.64
CA LEU A 21 -26.31 37.33 -30.17
C LEU A 21 -25.30 37.60 -29.04
N LEU A 22 -25.73 37.50 -27.80
CA LEU A 22 -24.84 37.35 -26.65
C LEU A 22 -24.22 35.94 -26.68
N ALA A 23 -23.02 35.86 -27.22
CA ALA A 23 -22.19 34.64 -27.10
C ALA A 23 -21.74 34.52 -25.63
N ALA A 24 -22.44 33.70 -24.86
CA ALA A 24 -21.97 33.28 -23.53
C ALA A 24 -20.79 32.34 -23.74
N THR A 25 -19.57 32.86 -23.67
CA THR A 25 -18.35 32.05 -23.54
C THR A 25 -18.35 31.39 -22.18
N ALA A 26 -18.83 30.17 -22.12
CA ALA A 26 -18.62 29.30 -20.93
C ALA A 26 -17.11 29.06 -20.82
N ALA A 27 -16.45 29.77 -19.90
CA ALA A 27 -15.10 29.50 -19.52
C ALA A 27 -15.07 28.11 -18.84
N VAL A 28 -14.67 27.08 -19.61
CA VAL A 28 -14.34 25.77 -19.07
C VAL A 28 -13.13 25.97 -18.16
N ARG A 29 -13.35 26.08 -16.85
CA ARG A 29 -12.28 25.99 -15.87
C ARG A 29 -11.72 24.58 -15.94
N PRO A 30 -10.41 24.39 -16.24
CA PRO A 30 -9.83 23.07 -16.09
C PRO A 30 -10.01 22.65 -14.63
N ALA A 31 -10.63 21.49 -14.42
CA ALA A 31 -10.68 20.88 -13.11
C ALA A 31 -9.23 20.76 -12.62
N ALA A 32 -8.91 21.43 -11.52
CA ALA A 32 -7.63 21.31 -10.89
C ALA A 32 -7.47 19.82 -10.54
N GLY A 33 -6.67 19.11 -11.32
CA GLY A 33 -6.29 17.74 -11.03
C GLY A 33 -5.68 17.74 -9.65
N TRP A 34 -6.20 16.93 -8.76
CA TRP A 34 -5.64 16.71 -7.44
C TRP A 34 -4.36 15.89 -7.62
N GLY A 35 -3.32 16.52 -8.15
CA GLY A 35 -1.98 15.98 -8.16
C GLY A 35 -1.54 15.86 -6.70
N GLN A 36 -1.34 14.64 -6.21
CA GLN A 36 -0.73 14.45 -4.92
C GLN A 36 0.62 15.19 -4.92
N ALA A 37 0.81 16.10 -3.95
CA ALA A 37 2.07 16.81 -3.82
C ALA A 37 3.23 15.79 -3.71
N ARG A 38 4.34 16.08 -4.39
CA ARG A 38 5.53 15.25 -4.30
C ARG A 38 5.98 15.18 -2.83
N PRO A 39 6.35 13.99 -2.31
CA PRO A 39 6.86 13.88 -0.95
C PRO A 39 8.08 14.77 -0.73
N ALA A 40 8.16 15.40 0.44
CA ALA A 40 9.36 16.11 0.87
C ALA A 40 10.39 15.13 1.45
N PRO A 41 11.69 15.47 1.46
CA PRO A 41 12.68 14.70 2.21
C PRO A 41 12.31 14.65 3.69
N ALA A 42 12.56 13.51 4.35
CA ALA A 42 12.33 13.35 5.78
C ALA A 42 13.26 14.28 6.58
N ASP A 43 12.69 15.03 7.51
CA ASP A 43 13.39 15.96 8.41
C ASP A 43 13.59 15.36 9.81
N ALA A 44 14.12 16.15 10.75
CA ALA A 44 14.37 15.71 12.13
C ALA A 44 13.09 15.33 12.88
N THR A 45 11.94 15.88 12.49
CA THR A 45 10.64 15.65 13.14
C THR A 45 9.86 14.48 12.52
N HIS A 46 10.27 14.04 11.31
CA HIS A 46 9.66 12.93 10.56
C HIS A 46 10.73 11.95 10.08
N ARG A 47 11.70 11.68 10.95
CA ARG A 47 12.84 10.83 10.62
C ARG A 47 12.40 9.40 10.31
N ILE A 48 12.48 9.03 9.03
CA ILE A 48 12.25 7.66 8.57
C ILE A 48 13.54 6.88 8.74
N GLN A 49 13.47 5.77 9.46
CA GLN A 49 14.56 4.83 9.66
C GLN A 49 14.28 3.59 8.81
N VAL A 50 15.26 3.17 8.04
CA VAL A 50 15.21 1.98 7.19
C VAL A 50 16.38 1.09 7.60
N ASP A 51 16.06 -0.09 8.12
CA ASP A 51 17.02 -1.13 8.44
C ASP A 51 16.85 -2.28 7.45
N VAL A 52 17.83 -2.42 6.58
CA VAL A 52 17.92 -3.44 5.54
C VAL A 52 19.40 -3.82 5.39
N PRO A 53 19.74 -5.11 5.23
CA PRO A 53 21.12 -5.50 5.00
C PRO A 53 21.67 -4.85 3.74
N LEU A 54 22.93 -4.38 3.81
CA LEU A 54 23.62 -3.82 2.65
C LEU A 54 23.71 -4.83 1.51
N LEU A 55 23.89 -6.12 1.86
CA LEU A 55 23.86 -7.27 0.96
C LEU A 55 22.98 -8.35 1.59
N ALA A 56 21.94 -8.77 0.89
CA ALA A 56 21.09 -9.86 1.31
C ALA A 56 21.43 -11.13 0.52
N ASP A 57 21.85 -12.17 1.23
CA ASP A 57 22.23 -13.46 0.65
C ASP A 57 20.99 -14.23 0.13
N ASP A 58 19.86 -14.10 0.83
CA ASP A 58 18.60 -14.72 0.40
C ASP A 58 17.67 -13.66 -0.24
N PRO A 59 17.62 -13.59 -1.58
CA PRO A 59 16.78 -12.63 -2.27
C PRO A 59 15.27 -12.95 -2.18
N VAL A 60 14.90 -14.14 -1.68
CA VAL A 60 13.49 -14.55 -1.45
C VAL A 60 12.98 -14.05 -0.11
N ALA A 61 13.86 -13.76 0.84
CA ALA A 61 13.50 -13.38 2.21
C ALA A 61 14.38 -12.23 2.75
N VAL A 62 14.51 -11.16 2.00
CA VAL A 62 15.25 -9.95 2.40
C VAL A 62 14.56 -9.31 3.61
N PRO A 63 15.19 -9.26 4.79
CA PRO A 63 14.61 -8.62 5.96
C PRO A 63 14.60 -7.11 5.79
N LEU A 64 13.50 -6.49 6.17
CA LEU A 64 13.33 -5.04 6.13
C LEU A 64 12.58 -4.58 7.36
N THR A 65 13.14 -3.60 8.07
CA THR A 65 12.43 -2.84 9.10
C THR A 65 12.31 -1.38 8.67
N VAL A 66 11.10 -0.85 8.71
CA VAL A 66 10.83 0.56 8.47
C VAL A 66 10.13 1.14 9.68
N SER A 67 10.59 2.29 10.14
CA SER A 67 9.97 3.01 11.25
C SER A 67 10.09 4.52 11.06
N VAL A 68 9.20 5.26 11.72
CA VAL A 68 9.28 6.72 11.80
C VAL A 68 9.40 7.11 13.27
N ASP A 69 10.40 7.91 13.57
CA ASP A 69 10.53 8.53 14.89
C ASP A 69 9.57 9.71 14.99
N HIS A 70 8.34 9.41 15.42
CA HIS A 70 7.22 10.34 15.40
C HIS A 70 6.22 10.00 16.51
N PRO A 71 5.62 10.99 17.19
CA PRO A 71 4.55 10.73 18.14
C PRO A 71 3.35 10.08 17.45
N MET A 72 2.65 9.22 18.18
CA MET A 72 1.43 8.55 17.72
C MET A 72 0.26 8.98 18.61
N GLU A 73 -0.07 10.29 18.53
CA GLU A 73 -1.18 10.91 19.26
C GLU A 73 -2.46 10.92 18.40
N PRO A 74 -3.67 10.95 18.98
CA PRO A 74 -4.92 10.89 18.23
C PRO A 74 -5.03 11.91 17.09
N GLU A 75 -4.53 13.14 17.33
CA GLU A 75 -4.57 14.24 16.37
C GLU A 75 -3.30 14.36 15.52
N HIS A 76 -2.23 13.65 15.87
CA HIS A 76 -0.93 13.77 15.22
C HIS A 76 -0.17 12.45 15.20
N TYR A 77 -0.29 11.71 14.10
CA TYR A 77 0.31 10.38 13.92
C TYR A 77 0.71 10.13 12.47
N VAL A 78 1.55 9.15 12.25
CA VAL A 78 1.87 8.64 10.91
C VAL A 78 0.72 7.73 10.47
N ARG A 79 0.07 8.11 9.37
CA ARG A 79 -1.06 7.35 8.77
C ARG A 79 -0.61 6.14 7.99
N SER A 80 0.49 6.30 7.24
CA SER A 80 0.97 5.24 6.37
C SER A 80 2.48 5.26 6.16
N LEU A 81 3.01 4.07 5.85
CA LEU A 81 4.34 3.85 5.26
C LEU A 81 4.15 3.12 3.94
N GLU A 82 4.73 3.63 2.86
CA GLU A 82 4.76 2.97 1.56
C GLU A 82 6.21 2.64 1.19
N VAL A 83 6.46 1.41 0.78
CA VAL A 83 7.79 0.90 0.43
C VAL A 83 7.81 0.51 -1.04
N THR A 84 8.76 1.06 -1.80
CA THR A 84 8.91 0.83 -3.23
C THR A 84 10.38 0.58 -3.57
N LEU A 85 10.64 -0.40 -4.42
CA LEU A 85 11.94 -0.70 -5.04
C LEU A 85 11.72 -0.69 -6.56
N ALA A 86 11.90 0.48 -7.18
CA ALA A 86 11.44 0.76 -8.54
C ALA A 86 12.05 -0.15 -9.61
N THR A 87 13.27 -0.61 -9.39
CA THR A 87 14.01 -1.51 -10.30
C THR A 87 13.53 -2.94 -10.29
N ASP A 88 12.78 -3.35 -9.26
CA ASP A 88 12.35 -4.74 -9.11
C ASP A 88 11.15 -5.10 -10.00
N PRO A 89 11.04 -6.38 -10.43
CA PRO A 89 9.88 -6.88 -11.20
C PRO A 89 8.53 -6.71 -10.49
N VAL A 90 8.55 -6.63 -9.15
CA VAL A 90 7.41 -6.26 -8.31
C VAL A 90 7.82 -5.02 -7.51
N PRO A 91 7.64 -3.81 -8.07
CA PRO A 91 8.19 -2.59 -7.48
C PRO A 91 7.61 -2.25 -6.10
N LYS A 92 6.30 -2.33 -5.93
CA LYS A 92 5.66 -2.07 -4.64
C LYS A 92 5.91 -3.22 -3.68
N LYS A 93 6.50 -2.90 -2.51
CA LYS A 93 6.86 -3.89 -1.48
C LYS A 93 5.84 -4.00 -0.36
N GLY A 94 5.05 -2.96 -0.16
CA GLY A 94 3.96 -2.93 0.80
C GLY A 94 3.49 -1.52 1.11
N THR A 95 2.28 -1.44 1.69
CA THR A 95 1.73 -0.22 2.28
C THR A 95 1.19 -0.59 3.67
N PHE A 96 1.64 0.14 4.68
CA PHE A 96 1.35 -0.14 6.08
C PHE A 96 0.57 1.04 6.65
N LEU A 97 -0.69 0.79 7.03
CA LEU A 97 -1.60 1.79 7.57
C LEU A 97 -1.65 1.68 9.08
N PHE A 98 -1.59 2.83 9.75
CA PHE A 98 -1.56 2.94 11.20
C PHE A 98 -2.66 3.87 11.71
N THR A 99 -3.00 3.70 12.98
CA THR A 99 -3.75 4.67 13.79
C THR A 99 -2.90 5.11 14.97
N ALA A 100 -3.34 6.07 15.75
CA ALA A 100 -2.67 6.45 17.00
C ALA A 100 -2.52 5.25 17.98
N ARG A 101 -3.48 4.31 17.95
CA ARG A 101 -3.46 3.06 18.73
C ARG A 101 -2.36 2.08 18.32
N SER A 102 -1.75 2.25 17.16
CA SER A 102 -0.52 1.50 16.82
C SER A 102 0.63 1.84 17.76
N GLY A 103 0.61 3.02 18.38
CA GLY A 103 1.58 3.47 19.36
C GLY A 103 2.98 3.73 18.81
N ARG A 104 3.34 3.12 17.69
CA ARG A 104 4.58 3.37 16.93
C ARG A 104 4.34 3.04 15.46
N ALA A 105 4.73 3.94 14.57
CA ALA A 105 4.73 3.68 13.13
C ALA A 105 5.98 2.87 12.76
N SER A 106 5.89 1.56 12.91
CA SER A 106 7.00 0.65 12.66
C SER A 106 6.49 -0.70 12.21
N VAL A 107 7.13 -1.26 11.19
CA VAL A 107 6.89 -2.60 10.69
C VAL A 107 8.20 -3.27 10.30
N ALA A 108 8.38 -4.53 10.70
CA ALA A 108 9.42 -5.39 10.17
C ALA A 108 8.79 -6.60 9.48
N TYR A 109 9.30 -6.94 8.30
CA TYR A 109 8.84 -8.05 7.50
C TYR A 109 9.94 -8.54 6.55
N GLN A 110 9.67 -9.58 5.78
CA GLN A 110 10.58 -10.08 4.77
C GLN A 110 9.96 -9.90 3.39
N MET A 111 10.75 -9.36 2.46
CA MET A 111 10.31 -9.15 1.07
C MET A 111 11.20 -9.93 0.09
N ARG A 112 10.64 -10.21 -1.09
CA ARG A 112 11.41 -10.69 -2.23
C ARG A 112 12.01 -9.51 -2.97
N SER A 113 13.22 -9.68 -3.48
CA SER A 113 13.83 -8.75 -4.42
C SER A 113 14.48 -9.51 -5.57
N GLY A 114 14.24 -9.05 -6.80
CA GLY A 114 14.80 -9.68 -8.01
C GLY A 114 16.17 -9.14 -8.39
N GLN A 115 16.43 -7.88 -8.11
CA GLN A 115 17.63 -7.18 -8.59
C GLN A 115 18.28 -6.25 -7.56
N GLY A 116 17.58 -5.92 -6.48
CA GLY A 116 17.99 -4.83 -5.58
C GLY A 116 17.82 -3.46 -6.22
N GLY A 117 18.50 -2.45 -5.69
CA GLY A 117 18.47 -1.08 -6.18
C GLY A 117 18.13 -0.04 -5.12
N GLU A 118 17.57 1.09 -5.52
CA GLU A 118 17.14 2.15 -4.62
C GLU A 118 15.75 1.86 -4.05
N LEU A 119 15.71 1.58 -2.76
CA LEU A 119 14.51 1.45 -1.97
C LEU A 119 14.04 2.85 -1.55
N THR A 120 12.82 3.20 -1.89
CA THR A 120 12.18 4.45 -1.48
C THR A 120 11.10 4.13 -0.45
N VAL A 121 11.13 4.84 0.67
CA VAL A 121 10.11 4.78 1.72
C VAL A 121 9.45 6.14 1.85
N VAL A 122 8.13 6.15 1.75
CA VAL A 122 7.31 7.35 1.92
C VAL A 122 6.46 7.20 3.17
N ALA A 123 6.55 8.16 4.08
CA ALA A 123 5.69 8.27 5.26
C ALA A 123 4.67 9.39 5.06
N GLU A 124 3.43 9.16 5.49
CA GLU A 124 2.37 10.17 5.52
C GLU A 124 1.99 10.52 6.96
N CYS A 125 2.25 11.75 7.36
CA CYS A 125 1.83 12.32 8.64
C CYS A 125 0.42 12.90 8.52
N SER A 126 -0.40 12.77 9.56
CA SER A 126 -1.78 13.28 9.60
C SER A 126 -1.86 14.82 9.52
N ARG A 127 -0.79 15.53 9.87
CA ARG A 127 -0.72 17.01 9.89
C ARG A 127 0.23 17.61 8.87
N HIS A 128 1.38 16.97 8.62
CA HIS A 128 2.48 17.59 7.89
C HIS A 128 2.68 17.06 6.48
N GLY A 129 1.81 16.13 6.03
CA GLY A 129 1.86 15.59 4.68
C GLY A 129 2.84 14.43 4.51
N ARG A 130 3.53 14.37 3.37
CA ARG A 130 4.32 13.21 2.95
C ARG A 130 5.81 13.52 2.96
N PHE A 131 6.59 12.60 3.50
CA PHE A 131 8.06 12.64 3.58
C PHE A 131 8.64 11.38 2.96
N GLU A 132 9.83 11.46 2.40
CA GLU A 132 10.52 10.31 1.81
C GLU A 132 11.95 10.17 2.29
N THR A 133 12.42 8.94 2.29
CA THR A 133 13.83 8.59 2.41
C THR A 133 14.19 7.48 1.42
N LYS A 134 15.48 7.35 1.12
CA LYS A 134 15.99 6.39 0.17
C LYS A 134 17.17 5.61 0.74
N GLN A 135 17.20 4.32 0.44
CA GLN A 135 18.26 3.41 0.89
C GLN A 135 18.63 2.44 -0.24
N THR A 136 19.92 2.21 -0.44
CA THR A 136 20.38 1.21 -1.42
C THR A 136 20.30 -0.19 -0.82
N VAL A 137 19.72 -1.12 -1.58
CA VAL A 137 19.64 -2.56 -1.26
C VAL A 137 20.37 -3.34 -2.34
N ARG A 138 21.27 -4.24 -1.95
CA ARG A 138 21.94 -5.19 -2.85
C ARG A 138 21.47 -6.60 -2.50
N VAL A 139 21.12 -7.36 -3.52
CA VAL A 139 20.66 -8.74 -3.38
C VAL A 139 21.29 -9.64 -4.44
N ALA A 140 21.39 -10.91 -4.16
CA ALA A 140 21.63 -11.90 -5.19
C ALA A 140 20.46 -11.88 -6.20
N PRO A 141 20.70 -12.04 -7.51
CA PRO A 141 19.64 -12.03 -8.51
C PRO A 141 18.62 -13.15 -8.33
N GLY A 142 17.38 -12.95 -8.82
CA GLY A 142 16.40 -14.03 -8.99
C GLY A 142 15.34 -14.18 -7.89
N GLY A 143 15.38 -13.40 -6.79
CA GLY A 143 14.46 -13.57 -5.64
C GLY A 143 12.97 -13.42 -5.96
N CYS A 144 12.61 -12.73 -7.03
CA CYS A 144 11.23 -12.63 -7.50
C CYS A 144 10.82 -13.82 -8.39
N ALA A 145 11.77 -14.61 -8.89
CA ALA A 145 11.46 -15.79 -9.69
C ALA A 145 11.01 -16.96 -8.81
N VAL A 146 10.15 -17.78 -9.38
CA VAL A 146 9.85 -19.13 -8.88
C VAL A 146 10.70 -20.09 -9.69
N PRO A 147 11.35 -21.11 -9.08
CA PRO A 147 12.10 -22.11 -9.83
C PRO A 147 11.22 -22.75 -10.90
N ALA A 148 11.74 -22.84 -12.13
CA ALA A 148 11.04 -23.44 -13.25
C ALA A 148 10.69 -24.91 -12.93
N GLY A 149 9.48 -25.35 -13.28
CA GLY A 149 9.01 -26.73 -13.07
C GLY A 149 8.57 -27.06 -11.63
N THR A 150 8.73 -26.17 -10.67
CA THR A 150 8.21 -26.36 -9.32
C THR A 150 6.75 -25.91 -9.25
N ALA A 151 5.82 -26.85 -9.44
CA ALA A 151 4.44 -26.68 -8.99
C ALA A 151 4.41 -26.76 -7.46
N ALA A 152 4.91 -25.72 -6.77
CA ALA A 152 4.74 -25.64 -5.33
C ALA A 152 3.24 -25.68 -5.03
N ARG A 153 2.79 -26.69 -4.29
CA ARG A 153 1.39 -26.80 -3.88
C ARG A 153 1.03 -25.57 -3.08
N GLU A 154 0.14 -24.76 -3.63
CA GLU A 154 -0.36 -23.56 -2.95
C GLU A 154 -1.12 -23.97 -1.68
N ARG A 155 -0.75 -23.36 -0.57
CA ARG A 155 -1.36 -23.65 0.73
C ARG A 155 -1.16 -22.48 1.68
N GLY A 156 -2.13 -22.31 2.58
CA GLY A 156 -2.07 -21.41 3.73
C GLY A 156 -2.59 -22.11 4.97
N GLY A 157 -2.22 -21.66 6.14
CA GLY A 157 -2.69 -22.16 7.42
C GLY A 157 -1.77 -21.80 8.58
N SER A 158 -2.09 -22.30 9.79
CA SER A 158 -1.29 -22.11 11.00
C SER A 158 -0.94 -20.62 11.28
N PRO A 159 -1.96 -19.72 11.38
CA PRO A 159 -1.72 -18.36 11.79
C PRO A 159 -1.26 -18.33 13.25
N SER A 160 -0.40 -17.38 13.60
CA SER A 160 0.03 -17.16 14.98
C SER A 160 0.17 -15.68 15.29
N VAL A 161 -0.08 -15.32 16.55
CA VAL A 161 0.18 -14.00 17.10
C VAL A 161 0.77 -14.14 18.50
N ARG A 162 1.80 -13.36 18.81
CA ARG A 162 2.42 -13.32 20.14
C ARG A 162 2.94 -11.93 20.46
N LEU A 163 2.98 -11.60 21.75
CA LEU A 163 3.64 -10.42 22.27
C LEU A 163 5.09 -10.76 22.64
N ASP A 164 5.99 -9.80 22.45
CA ASP A 164 7.39 -9.92 22.88
C ASP A 164 7.64 -9.34 24.27
N ALA A 165 6.66 -8.66 24.88
CA ALA A 165 6.79 -8.01 26.17
C ALA A 165 5.46 -8.04 26.93
N ARG A 166 5.53 -7.85 28.26
CA ARG A 166 4.34 -7.61 29.07
C ARG A 166 3.70 -6.29 28.72
N VAL A 167 2.37 -6.26 28.76
CA VAL A 167 1.61 -5.03 28.53
C VAL A 167 1.85 -4.05 29.67
N LYS A 168 2.24 -2.83 29.32
CA LYS A 168 2.31 -1.70 30.23
C LYS A 168 1.36 -0.63 29.76
N PRO A 169 0.52 -0.07 30.66
CA PRO A 169 -0.44 0.97 30.29
C PRO A 169 0.23 2.15 29.56
N GLY A 170 -0.32 2.53 28.40
CA GLY A 170 0.17 3.65 27.61
C GLY A 170 1.42 3.40 26.76
N GLU A 171 2.14 2.31 27.00
CA GLU A 171 3.31 1.95 26.17
C GLU A 171 2.91 1.18 24.92
N ALA A 172 3.70 1.33 23.85
CA ALA A 172 3.58 0.53 22.65
C ALA A 172 4.28 -0.81 22.83
N VAL A 173 3.53 -1.90 22.69
CA VAL A 173 4.03 -3.27 22.88
C VAL A 173 4.33 -3.90 21.53
N PRO A 174 5.51 -4.51 21.34
CA PRO A 174 5.85 -5.21 20.11
C PRO A 174 5.04 -6.51 19.97
N VAL A 175 4.52 -6.74 18.77
CA VAL A 175 3.72 -7.89 18.37
C VAL A 175 4.41 -8.61 17.21
N TRP A 176 4.43 -9.94 17.27
CA TRP A 176 4.74 -10.80 16.15
C TRP A 176 3.47 -11.48 15.65
N ALA A 177 3.27 -11.42 14.34
CA ALA A 177 2.23 -12.20 13.67
C ALA A 177 2.83 -12.98 12.50
N SER A 178 2.40 -14.20 12.27
CA SER A 178 2.88 -15.00 11.17
C SER A 178 1.78 -15.91 10.61
N LEU A 179 1.95 -16.29 9.36
CA LEU A 179 1.09 -17.25 8.66
C LEU A 179 1.97 -18.20 7.85
N LYS A 180 1.73 -19.50 7.95
CA LYS A 180 2.30 -20.46 6.98
C LYS A 180 1.58 -20.32 5.65
N HIS A 181 2.29 -19.82 4.63
CA HIS A 181 1.70 -19.55 3.32
C HIS A 181 2.76 -19.60 2.21
N THR A 182 2.48 -20.36 1.15
CA THR A 182 3.41 -20.54 0.03
C THR A 182 3.36 -19.36 -0.94
N SER A 183 3.57 -18.15 -0.45
CA SER A 183 3.52 -16.92 -1.27
C SER A 183 4.52 -16.98 -2.42
N HIS A 184 4.07 -16.60 -3.63
CA HIS A 184 4.92 -16.47 -4.81
C HIS A 184 4.41 -15.38 -5.77
N THR A 185 5.31 -14.88 -6.59
CA THR A 185 5.03 -13.83 -7.58
C THR A 185 4.35 -14.36 -8.85
N GLY A 186 4.48 -15.64 -9.14
CA GLY A 186 4.11 -16.23 -10.44
C GLY A 186 5.10 -15.92 -11.56
N LEU A 187 6.20 -15.21 -11.27
CA LEU A 187 7.24 -14.89 -12.24
C LEU A 187 8.29 -16.01 -12.33
N VAL A 188 8.81 -16.21 -13.50
CA VAL A 188 10.02 -17.02 -13.77
C VAL A 188 11.06 -16.16 -14.47
N GLU A 189 12.33 -16.48 -14.29
CA GLU A 189 13.41 -15.82 -15.02
C GLU A 189 13.71 -16.60 -16.30
N LYS A 190 13.63 -15.91 -17.45
CA LYS A 190 13.98 -16.46 -18.78
C LYS A 190 14.95 -15.52 -19.47
N LYS A 191 16.18 -15.98 -19.72
CA LYS A 191 17.22 -15.20 -20.42
C LYS A 191 17.44 -13.81 -19.81
N GLY A 192 17.46 -13.72 -18.48
CA GLY A 192 17.67 -12.46 -17.75
C GLY A 192 16.43 -11.55 -17.66
N ALA A 193 15.27 -11.99 -18.13
CA ALA A 193 14.01 -11.26 -18.02
C ALA A 193 13.01 -12.01 -17.13
N PHE A 194 12.22 -11.27 -16.36
CA PHE A 194 11.13 -11.83 -15.55
C PHE A 194 9.85 -11.90 -16.38
N VAL A 195 9.30 -13.09 -16.53
CA VAL A 195 8.08 -13.37 -17.31
C VAL A 195 7.05 -14.02 -16.40
N ARG A 196 5.80 -13.57 -16.48
CA ARG A 196 4.69 -14.20 -15.74
C ARG A 196 4.26 -15.50 -16.42
N GLU A 197 4.38 -16.61 -15.70
CA GLU A 197 3.92 -17.94 -16.16
C GLU A 197 2.66 -18.43 -15.46
N ARG A 198 2.37 -17.89 -14.28
CA ARG A 198 1.16 -18.21 -13.52
C ARG A 198 0.69 -17.00 -12.70
N GLU A 199 -0.56 -17.04 -12.27
CA GLU A 199 -1.08 -16.03 -11.37
C GLU A 199 -0.32 -16.03 -10.05
N PRO A 200 -0.10 -14.86 -9.45
CA PRO A 200 0.51 -14.76 -8.13
C PRO A 200 -0.40 -15.40 -7.08
N TYR A 201 0.22 -15.98 -6.05
CA TYR A 201 -0.47 -16.46 -4.87
C TYR A 201 0.26 -15.91 -3.63
N PHE A 202 -0.39 -15.03 -2.88
CA PHE A 202 0.29 -14.31 -1.78
C PHE A 202 -0.71 -13.80 -0.76
N VAL A 203 -0.24 -13.56 0.47
CA VAL A 203 -0.99 -12.84 1.48
C VAL A 203 -1.08 -11.38 1.05
N GLU A 204 -2.31 -10.91 0.79
CA GLU A 204 -2.58 -9.57 0.30
C GLU A 204 -2.76 -8.57 1.45
N ARG A 205 -3.31 -9.05 2.58
CA ARG A 205 -3.65 -8.17 3.69
C ARG A 205 -3.48 -8.86 5.04
N ALA A 206 -2.96 -8.10 6.00
CA ALA A 206 -3.01 -8.46 7.40
C ALA A 206 -3.63 -7.28 8.18
N THR A 207 -4.76 -7.53 8.86
CA THR A 207 -5.49 -6.52 9.63
C THR A 207 -5.38 -6.83 11.12
N VAL A 208 -5.03 -5.82 11.90
CA VAL A 208 -4.82 -5.91 13.35
C VAL A 208 -5.96 -5.24 14.08
N PHE A 209 -6.54 -5.95 15.05
CA PHE A 209 -7.64 -5.48 15.89
C PHE A 209 -7.27 -5.54 17.37
N LEU A 210 -7.71 -4.55 18.15
CA LEU A 210 -7.80 -4.58 19.60
C LEU A 210 -9.28 -4.57 19.98
N GLY A 211 -9.78 -5.68 20.48
CA GLY A 211 -11.23 -5.91 20.54
C GLY A 211 -11.82 -5.86 19.13
N ASP A 212 -12.77 -4.94 18.90
CA ASP A 212 -13.41 -4.74 17.60
C ASP A 212 -12.78 -3.56 16.81
N GLU A 213 -11.89 -2.79 17.43
CA GLU A 213 -11.24 -1.64 16.80
C GLU A 213 -10.09 -2.09 15.90
N ARG A 214 -10.12 -1.66 14.62
CA ARG A 214 -8.99 -1.83 13.71
C ARG A 214 -7.89 -0.80 14.03
N VAL A 215 -6.72 -1.27 14.43
CA VAL A 215 -5.58 -0.42 14.80
C VAL A 215 -4.51 -0.31 13.75
N SER A 216 -4.35 -1.33 12.91
CA SER A 216 -3.41 -1.31 11.77
C SER A 216 -3.91 -2.17 10.64
N GLU A 217 -3.49 -1.85 9.40
CA GLU A 217 -3.75 -2.68 8.23
C GLU A 217 -2.53 -2.66 7.32
N PHE A 218 -2.05 -3.83 6.96
CA PHE A 218 -0.86 -4.03 6.15
C PHE A 218 -1.26 -4.61 4.80
N LEU A 219 -1.11 -3.81 3.75
CA LEU A 219 -1.37 -4.19 2.37
C LEU A 219 -0.07 -4.70 1.77
N LEU A 220 -0.03 -5.99 1.53
CA LEU A 220 1.14 -6.70 1.02
C LEU A 220 1.01 -6.91 -0.49
N THR A 221 2.08 -7.32 -1.13
CA THR A 221 2.16 -7.51 -2.58
C THR A 221 2.71 -8.90 -2.90
N PRO A 222 2.71 -9.34 -4.15
CA PRO A 222 3.37 -10.61 -4.53
C PRO A 222 4.86 -10.67 -4.15
N ALA A 223 5.47 -9.54 -3.78
CA ALA A 223 6.84 -9.51 -3.27
C ALA A 223 6.96 -9.89 -1.78
N ILE A 224 5.88 -10.27 -1.09
CA ILE A 224 5.99 -10.83 0.26
C ILE A 224 6.68 -12.21 0.21
N SER A 225 7.56 -12.47 1.17
CA SER A 225 8.22 -13.76 1.31
C SER A 225 7.23 -14.89 1.61
N PRO A 226 7.56 -16.16 1.32
CA PRO A 226 6.83 -17.29 1.87
C PRO A 226 6.80 -17.24 3.39
N ASP A 227 5.79 -17.86 3.98
CA ASP A 227 5.61 -17.90 5.43
C ASP A 227 5.77 -16.51 6.08
N PRO A 228 4.96 -15.49 5.68
CA PRO A 228 5.16 -14.11 6.09
C PRO A 228 5.18 -13.97 7.60
N LYS A 229 6.16 -13.21 8.08
CA LYS A 229 6.32 -12.82 9.48
C LYS A 229 6.30 -11.30 9.55
N LEU A 230 5.44 -10.76 10.40
CA LEU A 230 5.26 -9.34 10.60
C LEU A 230 5.58 -9.00 12.05
N ARG A 231 6.41 -7.99 12.29
CA ARG A 231 6.59 -7.38 13.61
C ARG A 231 6.13 -5.95 13.54
N PHE A 232 5.28 -5.58 14.48
CA PHE A 232 4.68 -4.25 14.57
C PHE A 232 4.38 -3.90 16.02
N PHE A 233 3.75 -2.77 16.30
CA PHE A 233 3.44 -2.33 17.64
C PHE A 233 1.95 -2.06 17.80
N VAL A 234 1.47 -2.18 19.04
CA VAL A 234 0.13 -1.76 19.46
C VAL A 234 0.21 -1.08 20.82
N ARG A 235 -0.54 0.01 20.99
CA ARG A 235 -0.74 0.65 22.29
C ARG A 235 -2.04 0.10 22.88
N THR A 236 -1.92 -0.65 23.95
CA THR A 236 -3.03 -1.43 24.48
C THR A 236 -3.03 -1.41 26.00
N GLU A 237 -4.08 -1.97 26.58
CA GLU A 237 -4.26 -2.18 28.02
C GLU A 237 -4.40 -3.67 28.31
N ALA A 238 -4.07 -4.05 29.55
CA ALA A 238 -4.24 -5.43 29.98
C ALA A 238 -5.72 -5.86 29.89
N GLY A 239 -5.95 -7.11 29.51
CA GLY A 239 -7.28 -7.69 29.38
C GLY A 239 -7.93 -7.50 28.02
N GLN A 240 -7.41 -6.64 27.15
CA GLN A 240 -7.89 -6.53 25.77
C GLN A 240 -7.54 -7.77 24.94
N GLY A 241 -8.35 -8.07 23.94
CA GLY A 241 -8.08 -9.11 22.95
C GLY A 241 -7.31 -8.52 21.75
N LEU A 242 -6.16 -9.09 21.44
CA LEU A 242 -5.44 -8.82 20.20
C LEU A 242 -5.83 -9.88 19.16
N ARG A 243 -6.20 -9.45 17.96
CA ARG A 243 -6.58 -10.34 16.87
C ARG A 243 -5.92 -9.88 15.57
N VAL A 244 -5.35 -10.81 14.83
CA VAL A 244 -4.76 -10.56 13.50
C VAL A 244 -5.44 -11.45 12.47
N VAL A 245 -5.94 -10.82 11.41
CA VAL A 245 -6.64 -11.46 10.31
C VAL A 245 -5.78 -11.36 9.06
N PHE A 246 -5.40 -12.50 8.49
CA PHE A 246 -4.73 -12.59 7.21
C PHE A 246 -5.74 -12.93 6.11
N VAL A 247 -5.61 -12.27 4.96
CA VAL A 247 -6.38 -12.57 3.75
C VAL A 247 -5.40 -12.64 2.59
N ASN A 248 -5.52 -13.66 1.75
CA ASN A 248 -4.73 -13.74 0.54
C ASN A 248 -5.49 -13.16 -0.68
N ASN A 249 -4.82 -13.07 -1.80
CA ASN A 249 -5.38 -12.53 -3.04
C ASN A 249 -6.46 -13.42 -3.71
N ARG A 250 -6.82 -14.56 -3.10
CA ARG A 250 -7.96 -15.40 -3.49
C ARG A 250 -9.12 -15.33 -2.51
N GLY A 251 -9.01 -14.47 -1.48
CA GLY A 251 -10.04 -14.30 -0.47
C GLY A 251 -10.03 -15.35 0.65
N GLU A 252 -9.06 -16.27 0.67
CA GLU A 252 -8.89 -17.19 1.79
C GLU A 252 -8.46 -16.42 3.03
N ARG A 253 -9.03 -16.80 4.19
CA ARG A 253 -8.88 -16.07 5.43
C ARG A 253 -8.39 -16.95 6.57
N TRP A 254 -7.44 -16.44 7.35
CA TRP A 254 -6.90 -17.06 8.57
C TRP A 254 -6.85 -16.02 9.69
N GLU A 255 -7.05 -16.49 10.91
CA GLU A 255 -7.11 -15.61 12.06
C GLU A 255 -6.35 -16.21 13.24
N ALA A 256 -5.60 -15.36 13.95
CA ALA A 256 -4.99 -15.69 15.24
C ALA A 256 -5.36 -14.63 16.28
N SER A 257 -5.57 -15.06 17.52
CA SER A 257 -5.94 -14.19 18.62
C SER A 257 -5.12 -14.50 19.85
N GLN A 258 -4.85 -13.47 20.66
CA GLN A 258 -4.18 -13.58 21.95
C GLN A 258 -4.82 -12.60 22.93
N ARG A 259 -5.09 -13.05 24.17
CA ARG A 259 -5.47 -12.15 25.25
C ARG A 259 -4.23 -11.48 25.80
N LEU A 260 -4.30 -10.19 26.05
CA LEU A 260 -3.20 -9.38 26.54
C LEU A 260 -3.17 -9.42 28.06
N THR A 261 -2.07 -9.83 28.64
CA THR A 261 -1.87 -9.99 30.09
C THR A 261 -0.72 -9.12 30.60
#